data_bb686aeb95164990bbedb13473244afa
#
_entry.id   bb686aeb95164990bbedb13473244afa
#
_cell.length_a   1.000
_cell.length_b   1.000
_cell.length_c   1.000
_cell.angle_alpha   90.00
_cell.angle_beta   90.00
_cell.angle_gamma   90.00
#
_symmetry.space_group_name_H-M   'P 1'
#
loop_
_entity.id
_entity.type
_entity.pdbx_description
1 polymer ?
#
loop_
_entity_poly.entity_id
_entity_poly.type
_entity_poly.pdbx_seq_one_letter_code
_entity_poly.pdbx_strand_id
1 'polypeptide(L)'
;MNTNDIGDAEAVAEGQDIPISKLTQGLTKVKVSKIGKAVEFTDEALLSGAGNISNEAAKQILTAINSKVEQVLTADMRTNATLTSTIAAANDPSDDIADALTKFGEDIEGEKVLVIPPAFYGELRKSKAWIPNTEIGADIIIKGRVGMVHGCEIVTSNRLSAHYEYAKTTDTEVDQTKTYYTYESEDGVAGWEAVAEPADADIATYYERTSVAAQAFIVKPGALAIYMKRNTLVELDRDKLAQKNYIIGSKLFAPYVYDKSKLIKLSFS
;
A
#
# COMPACT_ATOMS: atom_id res chain seq x y z
N MET A 1 -15.05 0.58 -15.46
CA MET A 1 -15.22 0.42 -16.91
C MET A 1 -13.97 0.96 -17.55
N ASN A 2 -13.27 0.16 -18.31
CA ASN A 2 -12.09 0.59 -19.04
C ASN A 2 -12.48 0.65 -20.51
N THR A 3 -12.31 1.81 -21.16
CA THR A 3 -12.56 1.96 -22.59
C THR A 3 -11.25 1.76 -23.33
N ASN A 4 -11.29 1.02 -24.43
CA ASN A 4 -10.13 0.88 -25.30
C ASN A 4 -9.83 2.23 -25.95
N ASP A 5 -8.56 2.55 -26.07
CA ASP A 5 -8.08 3.62 -26.93
C ASP A 5 -8.45 3.30 -28.37
N ILE A 6 -8.98 4.26 -29.09
CA ILE A 6 -9.38 4.12 -30.50
C ILE A 6 -8.22 4.39 -31.46
N GLY A 7 -7.03 4.77 -30.95
CA GLY A 7 -5.85 5.13 -31.72
C GLY A 7 -5.92 6.52 -32.32
N ASP A 8 -4.87 6.89 -33.04
CA ASP A 8 -4.74 8.20 -33.70
C ASP A 8 -5.68 8.31 -34.90
N ALA A 9 -6.04 9.55 -35.24
CA ALA A 9 -6.82 9.84 -36.42
C ALA A 9 -5.96 9.62 -37.69
N GLU A 10 -6.55 8.97 -38.69
CA GLU A 10 -5.90 8.71 -39.98
C GLU A 10 -6.21 9.84 -40.98
N ALA A 11 -5.25 10.14 -41.88
CA ALA A 11 -5.49 11.06 -42.96
C ALA A 11 -6.41 10.43 -44.01
N VAL A 12 -7.57 11.06 -44.27
CA VAL A 12 -8.55 10.59 -45.25
C VAL A 12 -8.44 11.42 -46.53
N ALA A 13 -8.34 10.73 -47.68
CA ALA A 13 -8.33 11.40 -48.99
C ALA A 13 -9.74 11.89 -49.37
N GLU A 14 -9.78 12.90 -50.24
CA GLU A 14 -11.04 13.44 -50.72
C GLU A 14 -11.92 12.38 -51.40
N GLY A 15 -13.15 12.22 -50.92
CA GLY A 15 -14.11 11.23 -51.43
C GLY A 15 -13.96 9.81 -50.82
N GLN A 16 -13.13 9.63 -49.82
CA GLN A 16 -13.03 8.37 -49.07
C GLN A 16 -13.85 8.44 -47.77
N ASP A 17 -14.37 7.29 -47.38
CA ASP A 17 -15.09 7.15 -46.10
C ASP A 17 -14.13 7.23 -44.91
N ILE A 18 -14.56 7.93 -43.86
CA ILE A 18 -13.83 8.01 -42.62
C ILE A 18 -13.87 6.64 -41.93
N PRO A 19 -12.72 6.03 -41.55
CA PRO A 19 -12.70 4.73 -40.88
C PRO A 19 -13.42 4.80 -39.51
N ILE A 20 -14.35 3.87 -39.31
CA ILE A 20 -15.15 3.82 -38.07
C ILE A 20 -14.50 2.86 -37.10
N SER A 21 -13.94 3.38 -36.01
CA SER A 21 -13.44 2.59 -34.89
C SER A 21 -14.56 2.30 -33.88
N LYS A 22 -14.70 1.04 -33.48
CA LYS A 22 -15.71 0.66 -32.49
C LYS A 22 -15.15 0.84 -31.08
N LEU A 23 -15.77 1.71 -30.30
CA LEU A 23 -15.47 1.83 -28.89
C LEU A 23 -15.95 0.57 -28.14
N THR A 24 -15.02 -0.16 -27.54
CA THR A 24 -15.33 -1.33 -26.73
C THR A 24 -15.07 -1.04 -25.26
N GLN A 25 -15.99 -1.49 -24.40
CA GLN A 25 -15.85 -1.38 -22.96
C GLN A 25 -15.42 -2.72 -22.35
N GLY A 26 -14.28 -2.73 -21.68
CA GLY A 26 -13.84 -3.85 -20.87
C GLY A 26 -14.44 -3.81 -19.47
N LEU A 27 -14.93 -4.95 -18.98
CA LEU A 27 -15.37 -5.10 -17.60
C LEU A 27 -14.23 -5.72 -16.78
N THR A 28 -13.68 -4.96 -15.85
CA THR A 28 -12.74 -5.50 -14.87
C THR A 28 -13.53 -5.98 -13.65
N LYS A 29 -13.47 -7.28 -13.36
CA LYS A 29 -14.07 -7.84 -12.15
C LYS A 29 -13.10 -7.67 -10.98
N VAL A 30 -13.54 -6.96 -9.93
CA VAL A 30 -12.77 -6.77 -8.70
C VAL A 30 -13.45 -7.53 -7.57
N LYS A 31 -12.67 -8.34 -6.84
CA LYS A 31 -13.19 -9.13 -5.71
C LYS A 31 -13.20 -8.27 -4.46
N VAL A 32 -14.40 -8.06 -3.91
CA VAL A 32 -14.56 -7.37 -2.62
C VAL A 32 -14.10 -8.27 -1.48
N SER A 33 -13.23 -7.78 -0.63
CA SER A 33 -12.77 -8.46 0.57
C SER A 33 -13.39 -7.83 1.83
N LYS A 34 -13.63 -8.67 2.83
CA LYS A 34 -14.05 -8.24 4.18
C LYS A 34 -12.82 -8.26 5.07
N ILE A 35 -12.57 -7.14 5.73
CA ILE A 35 -11.58 -7.05 6.81
C ILE A 35 -12.30 -6.72 8.11
N GLY A 36 -11.77 -7.20 9.23
CA GLY A 36 -12.30 -6.91 10.55
C GLY A 36 -11.24 -7.12 11.63
N LYS A 37 -11.42 -6.43 12.74
CA LYS A 37 -10.65 -6.57 13.96
C LYS A 37 -11.61 -6.45 15.14
N ALA A 38 -11.40 -7.28 16.14
CA ALA A 38 -12.15 -7.23 17.40
C ALA A 38 -11.17 -7.08 18.57
N VAL A 39 -11.62 -6.40 19.61
CA VAL A 39 -10.92 -6.27 20.89
C VAL A 39 -11.91 -6.66 21.98
N GLU A 40 -11.48 -7.48 22.94
CA GLU A 40 -12.24 -7.82 24.13
C GLU A 40 -11.65 -7.13 25.36
N PHE A 41 -12.50 -6.80 26.32
CA PHE A 41 -12.13 -6.32 27.65
C PHE A 41 -13.20 -6.71 28.68
N THR A 42 -12.77 -6.94 29.91
CA THR A 42 -13.67 -7.34 31.00
C THR A 42 -14.32 -6.12 31.67
N ASP A 43 -15.44 -6.34 32.35
CA ASP A 43 -16.09 -5.29 33.15
C ASP A 43 -15.17 -4.77 34.27
N GLU A 44 -14.32 -5.65 34.83
CA GLU A 44 -13.34 -5.26 35.85
C GLU A 44 -12.29 -4.31 35.29
N ALA A 45 -11.83 -4.54 34.05
CA ALA A 45 -10.89 -3.64 33.38
C ALA A 45 -11.51 -2.26 33.14
N LEU A 46 -12.80 -2.18 32.84
CA LEU A 46 -13.52 -0.91 32.72
C LEU A 46 -13.62 -0.15 34.05
N LEU A 47 -13.82 -0.87 35.17
CA LEU A 47 -13.98 -0.26 36.48
C LEU A 47 -12.63 0.12 37.13
N SER A 48 -11.58 -0.66 36.87
CA SER A 48 -10.24 -0.45 37.43
C SER A 48 -9.35 0.44 36.57
N GLY A 49 -9.65 0.59 35.28
CA GLY A 49 -8.82 1.31 34.31
C GLY A 49 -8.86 2.83 34.48
N ALA A 50 -7.69 3.45 34.57
CA ALA A 50 -7.57 4.90 34.47
C ALA A 50 -7.73 5.31 33.00
N GLY A 51 -8.91 5.78 32.61
CA GLY A 51 -9.18 6.28 31.27
C GLY A 51 -10.36 5.60 30.56
N ASN A 52 -10.66 6.04 29.35
CA ASN A 52 -11.75 5.49 28.56
C ASN A 52 -11.25 4.38 27.64
N ILE A 53 -11.12 3.16 28.18
CA ILE A 53 -10.64 1.96 27.45
C ILE A 53 -11.45 1.69 26.19
N SER A 54 -12.77 1.91 26.23
CA SER A 54 -13.65 1.68 25.09
C SER A 54 -13.33 2.61 23.91
N ASN A 55 -13.10 3.90 24.16
CA ASN A 55 -12.74 4.85 23.11
C ASN A 55 -11.36 4.58 22.54
N GLU A 56 -10.41 4.17 23.38
CA GLU A 56 -9.06 3.81 22.92
C GLU A 56 -9.09 2.56 22.04
N ALA A 57 -9.82 1.53 22.46
CA ALA A 57 -10.01 0.32 21.67
C ALA A 57 -10.66 0.62 20.30
N ALA A 58 -11.67 1.50 20.25
CA ALA A 58 -12.29 1.91 19.00
C ALA A 58 -11.29 2.63 18.06
N LYS A 59 -10.46 3.54 18.60
CA LYS A 59 -9.40 4.21 17.80
C LYS A 59 -8.38 3.22 17.26
N GLN A 60 -7.93 2.27 18.07
CA GLN A 60 -6.97 1.26 17.64
C GLN A 60 -7.55 0.35 16.55
N ILE A 61 -8.82 -0.04 16.65
CA ILE A 61 -9.51 -0.80 15.61
C ILE A 61 -9.58 -0.01 14.30
N LEU A 62 -9.95 1.27 14.34
CA LEU A 62 -9.99 2.12 13.15
C LEU A 62 -8.62 2.25 12.50
N THR A 63 -7.57 2.45 13.31
CA THR A 63 -6.19 2.51 12.85
C THR A 63 -5.76 1.20 12.19
N ALA A 64 -6.08 0.06 12.80
CA ALA A 64 -5.76 -1.26 12.26
C ALA A 64 -6.48 -1.53 10.93
N ILE A 65 -7.75 -1.15 10.81
CA ILE A 65 -8.52 -1.29 9.57
C ILE A 65 -7.92 -0.40 8.47
N ASN A 66 -7.62 0.86 8.74
CA ASN A 66 -7.03 1.77 7.77
C ASN A 66 -5.63 1.30 7.33
N SER A 67 -4.83 0.83 8.26
CA SER A 67 -3.53 0.21 7.98
C SER A 67 -3.63 -0.99 7.03
N LYS A 68 -4.67 -1.83 7.20
CA LYS A 68 -4.90 -2.98 6.31
C LYS A 68 -5.38 -2.54 4.94
N VAL A 69 -6.21 -1.50 4.84
CA VAL A 69 -6.62 -0.92 3.54
C VAL A 69 -5.40 -0.44 2.76
N GLU A 70 -4.50 0.31 3.43
CA GLU A 70 -3.26 0.79 2.83
C GLU A 70 -2.37 -0.37 2.37
N GLN A 71 -2.23 -1.42 3.18
CA GLN A 71 -1.44 -2.60 2.82
C GLN A 71 -1.97 -3.28 1.55
N VAL A 72 -3.29 -3.49 1.45
CA VAL A 72 -3.90 -4.14 0.28
C VAL A 72 -3.76 -3.27 -0.96
N LEU A 73 -3.96 -1.95 -0.83
CA LEU A 73 -3.77 -1.00 -1.93
C LEU A 73 -2.32 -1.00 -2.43
N THR A 74 -1.36 -0.96 -1.51
CA THR A 74 0.08 -1.00 -1.85
C THR A 74 0.47 -2.30 -2.55
N ALA A 75 -0.08 -3.43 -2.12
CA ALA A 75 0.15 -4.73 -2.78
C ALA A 75 -0.41 -4.74 -4.20
N ASP A 76 -1.60 -4.16 -4.41
CA ASP A 76 -2.20 -4.04 -5.74
C ASP A 76 -1.37 -3.13 -6.66
N MET A 77 -0.88 -2.01 -6.14
CA MET A 77 0.03 -1.10 -6.87
C MET A 77 1.32 -1.82 -7.28
N ARG A 78 1.92 -2.61 -6.39
CA ARG A 78 3.14 -3.40 -6.68
C ARG A 78 2.94 -4.37 -7.84
N THR A 79 1.79 -5.04 -7.86
CA THR A 79 1.48 -6.08 -8.83
C THR A 79 1.05 -5.51 -10.18
N ASN A 80 0.30 -4.41 -10.18
CA ASN A 80 -0.37 -3.89 -11.36
C ASN A 80 0.32 -2.68 -12.01
N ALA A 81 1.36 -2.10 -11.41
CA ALA A 81 2.13 -1.03 -12.03
C ALA A 81 2.85 -1.54 -13.29
N THR A 82 2.57 -0.93 -14.43
CA THR A 82 3.20 -1.26 -15.73
C THR A 82 4.40 -0.37 -16.03
N LEU A 83 4.35 0.89 -15.61
CA LEU A 83 5.48 1.81 -15.73
C LEU A 83 6.43 1.59 -14.55
N THR A 84 7.68 1.27 -14.84
CA THR A 84 8.69 1.01 -13.80
C THR A 84 9.95 1.84 -14.05
N SER A 85 10.57 2.36 -12.98
CA SER A 85 11.87 3.00 -13.00
C SER A 85 12.72 2.51 -11.83
N THR A 86 14.03 2.75 -11.90
CA THR A 86 14.96 2.35 -10.84
C THR A 86 15.62 3.60 -10.29
N ILE A 87 15.73 3.68 -8.98
CA ILE A 87 16.53 4.67 -8.27
C ILE A 87 17.84 3.98 -7.91
N ALA A 88 18.93 4.44 -8.51
CA ALA A 88 20.23 3.86 -8.27
C ALA A 88 20.92 4.54 -7.07
N ALA A 89 21.51 3.75 -6.18
CA ALA A 89 22.23 4.28 -5.02
C ALA A 89 23.42 5.20 -5.39
N ALA A 90 23.94 5.08 -6.63
CA ALA A 90 25.05 5.90 -7.12
C ALA A 90 24.63 7.28 -7.64
N ASN A 91 23.34 7.47 -7.95
CA ASN A 91 22.80 8.69 -8.53
C ASN A 91 22.23 9.63 -7.47
N ASP A 92 21.99 10.88 -7.86
CA ASP A 92 21.16 11.76 -7.03
C ASP A 92 19.70 11.31 -7.13
N PRO A 93 19.03 11.01 -6.01
CA PRO A 93 17.63 10.57 -6.02
C PRO A 93 16.66 11.50 -6.74
N SER A 94 16.99 12.79 -6.80
CA SER A 94 16.17 13.78 -7.50
C SER A 94 16.23 13.61 -9.01
N ASP A 95 17.41 13.31 -9.55
CA ASP A 95 17.61 13.12 -10.98
C ASP A 95 16.88 11.85 -11.47
N ASP A 96 16.99 10.76 -10.72
CA ASP A 96 16.26 9.52 -11.02
C ASP A 96 14.73 9.69 -10.98
N ILE A 97 14.22 10.57 -10.09
CA ILE A 97 12.79 10.92 -10.06
C ILE A 97 12.42 11.73 -11.31
N ALA A 98 13.26 12.68 -11.72
CA ALA A 98 13.00 13.45 -12.93
C ALA A 98 12.95 12.54 -14.16
N ASP A 99 13.88 11.60 -14.28
CA ASP A 99 13.91 10.60 -15.36
C ASP A 99 12.67 9.68 -15.32
N ALA A 100 12.23 9.30 -14.13
CA ALA A 100 11.02 8.49 -13.99
C ALA A 100 9.78 9.23 -14.50
N LEU A 101 9.68 10.54 -14.27
CA LEU A 101 8.53 11.36 -14.72
C LEU A 101 8.41 11.41 -16.25
N THR A 102 9.52 11.27 -16.99
CA THR A 102 9.48 11.23 -18.47
C THR A 102 8.67 10.05 -19.01
N LYS A 103 8.47 9.00 -18.21
CA LYS A 103 7.67 7.83 -18.59
C LYS A 103 6.17 8.11 -18.69
N PHE A 104 5.69 9.25 -18.20
CA PHE A 104 4.33 9.70 -18.46
C PHE A 104 4.14 10.25 -19.88
N GLY A 105 5.24 10.40 -20.65
CA GLY A 105 5.18 10.94 -22.02
C GLY A 105 4.68 12.38 -22.05
N GLU A 106 3.71 12.65 -22.92
CA GLU A 106 3.12 13.98 -23.05
C GLU A 106 2.27 14.39 -21.85
N ASP A 107 1.78 13.41 -21.06
CA ASP A 107 0.98 13.65 -19.85
C ASP A 107 1.87 13.86 -18.61
N ILE A 108 2.97 14.61 -18.75
CA ILE A 108 3.91 14.86 -17.63
C ILE A 108 3.37 15.93 -16.66
N GLU A 109 2.49 16.80 -17.10
CA GLU A 109 1.95 17.89 -16.28
C GLU A 109 0.83 17.43 -15.33
N GLY A 110 0.40 18.32 -14.46
CA GLY A 110 -0.67 18.09 -13.48
C GLY A 110 -0.19 17.62 -12.11
N GLU A 111 -1.14 17.47 -11.22
CA GLU A 111 -0.89 17.03 -9.83
C GLU A 111 -0.33 15.61 -9.80
N LYS A 112 0.70 15.43 -8.99
CA LYS A 112 1.36 14.13 -8.78
C LYS A 112 1.68 13.96 -7.30
N VAL A 113 1.52 12.75 -6.81
CA VAL A 113 1.89 12.36 -5.45
C VAL A 113 3.01 11.34 -5.54
N LEU A 114 4.12 11.63 -4.88
CA LEU A 114 5.25 10.71 -4.72
C LEU A 114 5.14 10.05 -3.35
N VAL A 115 4.80 8.77 -3.31
CA VAL A 115 4.70 7.98 -2.08
C VAL A 115 6.01 7.23 -1.88
N ILE A 116 6.70 7.51 -0.76
CA ILE A 116 8.05 7.00 -0.48
C ILE A 116 8.16 6.36 0.91
N PRO A 117 9.11 5.43 1.11
CA PRO A 117 9.45 4.96 2.43
C PRO A 117 10.18 6.06 3.23
N PRO A 118 10.04 6.10 4.58
CA PRO A 118 10.66 7.13 5.41
C PRO A 118 12.19 7.20 5.31
N ALA A 119 12.86 6.07 5.09
CA ALA A 119 14.31 6.03 4.90
C ALA A 119 14.73 6.84 3.68
N PHE A 120 14.03 6.67 2.55
CA PHE A 120 14.32 7.39 1.32
C PHE A 120 14.03 8.89 1.42
N TYR A 121 13.09 9.28 2.26
CA TYR A 121 12.86 10.71 2.54
C TYR A 121 14.10 11.40 3.11
N GLY A 122 14.85 10.70 3.98
CA GLY A 122 16.13 11.21 4.51
C GLY A 122 17.19 11.39 3.41
N GLU A 123 17.27 10.48 2.46
CA GLU A 123 18.19 10.56 1.32
C GLU A 123 17.80 11.70 0.37
N LEU A 124 16.52 11.83 0.07
CA LEU A 124 16.01 12.90 -0.78
C LEU A 124 16.30 14.29 -0.20
N ARG A 125 16.26 14.45 1.12
CA ARG A 125 16.64 15.71 1.79
C ARG A 125 18.12 16.03 1.72
N LYS A 126 18.98 15.06 1.46
CA LYS A 126 20.44 15.24 1.25
C LYS A 126 20.78 15.50 -0.21
N SER A 127 19.83 15.31 -1.12
CA SER A 127 20.00 15.53 -2.55
C SER A 127 20.36 17.00 -2.83
N LYS A 128 21.19 17.22 -3.87
CA LYS A 128 21.63 18.54 -4.31
C LYS A 128 20.49 19.40 -4.86
N ALA A 129 19.46 18.77 -5.40
CA ALA A 129 18.26 19.43 -5.91
C ALA A 129 17.31 19.92 -4.81
N TRP A 130 17.52 19.46 -3.58
CA TRP A 130 16.81 20.00 -2.42
C TRP A 130 17.33 21.41 -2.16
N ILE A 131 16.58 22.43 -2.49
CA ILE A 131 16.99 23.84 -2.33
C ILE A 131 17.16 24.10 -0.82
N PRO A 132 18.41 24.25 -0.34
CA PRO A 132 18.65 24.70 1.01
C PRO A 132 18.14 26.13 1.10
N ASN A 133 17.36 26.36 2.09
CA ASN A 133 16.65 27.56 2.31
C ASN A 133 17.53 28.78 2.58
N THR A 134 17.48 29.69 1.68
CA THR A 134 17.90 31.06 2.00
C THR A 134 16.74 32.07 2.02
N GLU A 135 15.59 31.79 1.43
CA GLU A 135 14.46 32.74 1.43
C GLU A 135 13.05 32.12 1.49
N ILE A 136 12.84 30.88 1.02
CA ILE A 136 11.53 30.21 1.02
C ILE A 136 11.47 29.01 1.99
N GLY A 137 12.58 28.51 2.45
CA GLY A 137 12.73 27.25 3.14
C GLY A 137 12.76 27.30 4.66
N ALA A 138 12.75 28.48 5.33
CA ALA A 138 12.67 28.55 6.80
C ALA A 138 11.42 27.84 7.32
N ASP A 139 10.31 27.98 6.65
CA ASP A 139 9.04 27.35 6.98
C ASP A 139 9.07 25.82 6.79
N ILE A 140 9.82 25.32 5.81
CA ILE A 140 9.94 23.89 5.51
C ILE A 140 10.80 23.20 6.57
N ILE A 141 11.91 23.79 6.96
CA ILE A 141 12.80 23.23 7.98
C ILE A 141 12.17 23.30 9.38
N ILE A 142 11.49 24.40 9.69
CA ILE A 142 10.91 24.64 11.02
C ILE A 142 9.60 23.87 11.20
N LYS A 143 8.75 23.77 10.16
CA LYS A 143 7.43 23.13 10.26
C LYS A 143 7.44 21.65 9.86
N GLY A 144 8.58 21.09 9.42
CA GLY A 144 8.70 19.69 9.03
C GLY A 144 7.78 19.29 7.86
N ARG A 145 7.28 20.27 7.10
CA ARG A 145 6.46 19.98 5.92
C ARG A 145 7.28 19.28 4.88
N VAL A 146 6.75 18.17 4.42
CA VAL A 146 7.25 17.41 3.28
C VAL A 146 7.10 18.31 2.05
N GLY A 147 8.22 18.68 1.42
CA GLY A 147 8.23 19.60 0.29
C GLY A 147 7.66 18.96 -0.98
N MET A 148 7.67 19.72 -2.05
CA MET A 148 7.43 19.24 -3.41
C MET A 148 8.76 19.00 -4.10
N VAL A 149 8.87 17.90 -4.87
CA VAL A 149 10.02 17.60 -5.73
C VAL A 149 9.50 17.37 -7.14
N HIS A 150 10.03 18.11 -8.11
CA HIS A 150 9.62 18.07 -9.52
C HIS A 150 8.08 18.14 -9.72
N GLY A 151 7.40 18.96 -8.93
CA GLY A 151 5.95 19.11 -8.99
C GLY A 151 5.16 17.94 -8.37
N CYS A 152 5.83 17.02 -7.67
CA CYS A 152 5.19 15.93 -6.93
C CYS A 152 5.08 16.29 -5.45
N GLU A 153 3.90 16.14 -4.87
CA GLU A 153 3.70 16.19 -3.43
C GLU A 153 4.26 14.91 -2.80
N ILE A 154 5.06 15.04 -1.75
CA ILE A 154 5.70 13.90 -1.12
C ILE A 154 4.85 13.41 0.06
N VAL A 155 4.51 12.12 0.05
CA VAL A 155 3.84 11.42 1.14
C VAL A 155 4.71 10.24 1.59
N THR A 156 4.92 10.11 2.89
CA THR A 156 5.70 8.99 3.44
C THR A 156 4.78 7.86 3.90
N SER A 157 5.15 6.61 3.57
CA SER A 157 4.46 5.42 4.06
C SER A 157 5.45 4.33 4.48
N ASN A 158 5.31 3.84 5.71
CA ASN A 158 6.10 2.72 6.21
C ASN A 158 5.83 1.40 5.47
N ARG A 159 4.68 1.30 4.78
CA ARG A 159 4.31 0.10 4.01
C ARG A 159 5.17 -0.11 2.77
N LEU A 160 5.89 0.93 2.36
CA LEU A 160 6.81 0.89 1.23
C LEU A 160 8.26 0.56 1.63
N SER A 161 8.57 0.52 2.91
CA SER A 161 9.86 0.07 3.42
C SER A 161 10.08 -1.41 3.14
N ALA A 162 11.34 -1.82 3.06
CA ALA A 162 11.67 -3.24 2.97
C ALA A 162 11.12 -3.98 4.20
N HIS A 163 10.47 -5.09 3.96
CA HIS A 163 9.88 -5.92 5.00
C HIS A 163 9.79 -7.38 4.54
N TYR A 164 9.43 -8.23 5.47
CA TYR A 164 9.15 -9.63 5.17
C TYR A 164 7.65 -9.87 5.13
N GLU A 165 7.21 -10.61 4.12
CA GLU A 165 5.84 -11.13 4.03
C GLU A 165 5.88 -12.64 4.31
N TYR A 166 4.91 -13.10 5.09
CA TYR A 166 4.76 -14.51 5.45
C TYR A 166 3.47 -15.03 4.82
N ALA A 167 3.62 -15.99 3.94
CA ALA A 167 2.51 -16.68 3.29
C ALA A 167 2.50 -18.14 3.74
N LYS A 168 1.30 -18.69 3.96
CA LYS A 168 1.16 -20.11 4.27
C LYS A 168 1.78 -20.92 3.13
N THR A 169 2.61 -21.91 3.46
CA THR A 169 3.22 -22.73 2.43
C THR A 169 2.17 -23.52 1.65
N THR A 170 2.43 -23.74 0.38
CA THR A 170 1.64 -24.63 -0.49
C THR A 170 2.29 -25.98 -0.68
N ASP A 171 3.44 -26.19 -0.07
CA ASP A 171 4.16 -27.47 -0.11
C ASP A 171 3.35 -28.57 0.61
N THR A 172 3.49 -29.79 0.15
CA THR A 172 2.86 -30.98 0.74
C THR A 172 3.85 -31.81 1.54
N GLU A 173 5.14 -31.59 1.31
CA GLU A 173 6.27 -32.22 2.01
C GLU A 173 7.31 -31.16 2.31
N VAL A 174 8.16 -31.40 3.32
CA VAL A 174 9.22 -30.47 3.71
C VAL A 174 10.33 -30.41 2.69
N ASP A 175 10.58 -29.23 2.13
CA ASP A 175 11.74 -28.96 1.30
C ASP A 175 12.91 -28.52 2.18
N GLN A 176 13.95 -29.37 2.31
CA GLN A 176 15.13 -29.12 3.12
C GLN A 176 15.97 -27.90 2.69
N THR A 177 15.67 -27.32 1.52
CA THR A 177 16.34 -26.11 1.02
C THR A 177 15.64 -24.84 1.47
N LYS A 178 14.42 -24.93 2.00
CA LYS A 178 13.61 -23.81 2.48
C LYS A 178 13.68 -23.66 3.99
N THR A 179 13.48 -22.42 4.44
CA THR A 179 13.27 -22.11 5.86
C THR A 179 11.79 -21.85 6.09
N TYR A 180 11.19 -22.64 6.95
CA TYR A 180 9.79 -22.49 7.34
C TYR A 180 9.67 -21.68 8.62
N TYR A 181 8.53 -21.06 8.82
CA TYR A 181 8.22 -20.20 9.96
C TYR A 181 6.87 -20.58 10.57
N THR A 182 6.77 -20.48 11.87
CA THR A 182 5.51 -20.54 12.62
C THR A 182 5.22 -19.18 13.24
N TYR A 183 3.94 -18.89 13.45
CA TYR A 183 3.52 -17.72 14.19
C TYR A 183 3.14 -18.14 15.59
N GLU A 184 4.00 -17.83 16.53
CA GLU A 184 3.79 -18.16 17.95
C GLU A 184 3.48 -16.90 18.75
N SER A 185 2.66 -17.07 19.78
CA SER A 185 2.33 -16.03 20.76
C SER A 185 2.59 -16.58 22.15
N GLU A 186 3.87 -16.62 22.53
CA GLU A 186 4.24 -16.88 23.93
C GLU A 186 4.37 -15.57 24.71
N ASP A 187 3.92 -15.56 25.94
CA ASP A 187 4.03 -14.46 26.91
C ASP A 187 3.49 -13.07 26.41
N GLY A 188 2.51 -13.09 25.50
CA GLY A 188 1.89 -11.87 24.99
C GLY A 188 2.70 -11.13 23.92
N VAL A 189 3.83 -11.67 23.51
CA VAL A 189 4.63 -11.18 22.37
C VAL A 189 4.41 -12.12 21.19
N ALA A 190 3.61 -11.68 20.22
CA ALA A 190 3.39 -12.43 18.99
C ALA A 190 4.55 -12.18 18.01
N GLY A 191 5.13 -13.24 17.46
CA GLY A 191 6.25 -13.15 16.54
C GLY A 191 6.31 -14.28 15.53
N TRP A 192 7.11 -14.09 14.50
CA TRP A 192 7.44 -15.13 13.52
C TRP A 192 8.75 -15.79 13.89
N GLU A 193 8.72 -17.10 14.16
CA GLU A 193 9.91 -17.88 14.48
C GLU A 193 10.23 -18.87 13.38
N ALA A 194 11.54 -19.06 13.13
CA ALA A 194 12.01 -20.06 12.18
C ALA A 194 11.92 -21.46 12.82
N VAL A 195 11.35 -22.39 12.07
CA VAL A 195 11.25 -23.80 12.51
C VAL A 195 12.62 -24.45 12.33
N ALA A 196 13.23 -24.88 13.45
CA ALA A 196 14.55 -25.48 13.42
C ALA A 196 14.55 -26.89 12.78
N GLU A 197 13.52 -27.67 13.06
CA GLU A 197 13.36 -29.04 12.55
C GLU A 197 11.95 -29.22 11.98
N PRO A 198 11.71 -28.80 10.69
CA PRO A 198 10.41 -28.92 10.09
C PRO A 198 10.08 -30.41 9.81
N ALA A 199 8.82 -30.77 10.03
CA ALA A 199 8.29 -32.12 9.80
C ALA A 199 7.10 -32.09 8.83
N ASP A 200 6.99 -33.11 7.96
CA ASP A 200 5.91 -33.21 6.97
C ASP A 200 4.51 -33.22 7.60
N ALA A 201 4.38 -33.82 8.81
CA ALA A 201 3.11 -33.86 9.53
C ALA A 201 2.55 -32.48 9.85
N ASP A 202 3.42 -31.48 10.06
CA ASP A 202 3.08 -30.13 10.49
C ASP A 202 3.15 -29.11 9.37
N ILE A 203 3.49 -29.53 8.15
CA ILE A 203 3.73 -28.62 7.01
C ILE A 203 2.55 -27.70 6.74
N ALA A 204 1.34 -28.12 6.99
CA ALA A 204 0.13 -27.32 6.83
C ALA A 204 0.05 -26.12 7.82
N THR A 205 0.89 -26.08 8.83
CA THR A 205 0.98 -24.98 9.81
C THR A 205 2.09 -24.00 9.48
N TYR A 206 2.99 -24.33 8.55
CA TYR A 206 4.17 -23.56 8.24
C TYR A 206 3.90 -22.43 7.24
N TYR A 207 4.75 -21.43 7.32
CA TYR A 207 4.75 -20.26 6.46
C TYR A 207 6.12 -20.07 5.83
N GLU A 208 6.12 -19.59 4.62
CA GLU A 208 7.32 -19.17 3.89
C GLU A 208 7.49 -17.67 4.00
N ARG A 209 8.72 -17.23 4.18
CA ARG A 209 9.08 -15.82 4.26
C ARG A 209 9.58 -15.31 2.91
N THR A 210 8.94 -14.29 2.39
CA THR A 210 9.39 -13.58 1.19
C THR A 210 9.89 -12.19 1.56
N SER A 211 11.09 -11.86 1.12
CA SER A 211 11.63 -10.51 1.25
C SER A 211 11.00 -9.60 0.21
N VAL A 212 10.38 -8.54 0.68
CA VAL A 212 9.83 -7.47 -0.18
C VAL A 212 10.75 -6.28 -0.10
N ALA A 213 11.39 -5.94 -1.20
CA ALA A 213 12.27 -4.78 -1.28
C ALA A 213 11.48 -3.47 -1.09
N ALA A 214 12.17 -2.45 -0.60
CA ALA A 214 11.61 -1.10 -0.54
C ALA A 214 11.22 -0.64 -1.95
N GLN A 215 10.15 0.12 -2.04
CA GLN A 215 9.62 0.67 -3.29
C GLN A 215 9.06 2.06 -3.04
N ALA A 216 8.95 2.84 -4.11
CA ALA A 216 8.21 4.09 -4.10
C ALA A 216 7.26 4.13 -5.30
N PHE A 217 6.29 5.03 -5.26
CA PHE A 217 5.32 5.17 -6.35
C PHE A 217 5.10 6.64 -6.66
N ILE A 218 5.00 6.95 -7.97
CA ILE A 218 4.48 8.22 -8.44
C ILE A 218 3.07 7.96 -8.95
N VAL A 219 2.11 8.66 -8.36
CA VAL A 219 0.68 8.44 -8.61
C VAL A 219 0.05 9.74 -9.09
N LYS A 220 -0.65 9.69 -10.22
CA LYS A 220 -1.50 10.78 -10.71
C LYS A 220 -2.96 10.58 -10.28
N PRO A 221 -3.75 11.65 -10.20
CA PRO A 221 -5.18 11.55 -9.97
C PRO A 221 -5.86 10.60 -10.97
N GLY A 222 -6.72 9.73 -10.45
CA GLY A 222 -7.42 8.73 -11.27
C GLY A 222 -6.64 7.44 -11.53
N ALA A 223 -5.39 7.29 -11.05
CA ALA A 223 -4.64 6.05 -11.15
C ALA A 223 -5.24 4.93 -10.29
N LEU A 224 -5.71 5.29 -9.10
CA LEU A 224 -6.20 4.36 -8.09
C LEU A 224 -7.68 4.57 -7.81
N ALA A 225 -8.40 3.49 -7.55
CA ALA A 225 -9.78 3.52 -7.12
C ALA A 225 -10.01 2.53 -5.97
N ILE A 226 -10.86 2.93 -5.04
CA ILE A 226 -11.30 2.07 -3.94
C ILE A 226 -12.81 1.94 -4.04
N TYR A 227 -13.27 0.75 -4.41
CA TYR A 227 -14.69 0.43 -4.37
C TYR A 227 -15.09 0.06 -2.95
N MET A 228 -15.92 0.88 -2.32
CA MET A 228 -16.42 0.63 -0.98
C MET A 228 -17.84 0.07 -1.03
N LYS A 229 -18.00 -1.20 -0.66
CA LYS A 229 -19.32 -1.82 -0.53
C LYS A 229 -19.97 -1.47 0.81
N ARG A 230 -19.17 -1.36 1.87
CA ARG A 230 -19.59 -0.91 3.20
C ARG A 230 -18.47 -0.15 3.87
N ASN A 231 -18.77 1.03 4.37
CA ASN A 231 -17.84 1.80 5.20
C ASN A 231 -17.50 1.06 6.49
N THR A 232 -16.51 1.56 7.22
CA THR A 232 -16.15 1.00 8.51
C THR A 232 -17.35 1.05 9.45
N LEU A 233 -17.78 -0.12 9.91
CA LEU A 233 -18.82 -0.30 10.91
C LEU A 233 -18.13 -0.74 12.19
N VAL A 234 -18.44 -0.06 13.29
CA VAL A 234 -17.97 -0.42 14.65
C VAL A 234 -19.18 -0.81 15.45
N GLU A 235 -19.19 -2.01 15.97
CA GLU A 235 -20.28 -2.61 16.75
C GLU A 235 -19.76 -2.95 18.14
N LEU A 236 -20.62 -2.76 19.14
CA LEU A 236 -20.39 -3.16 20.51
C LEU A 236 -21.22 -4.41 20.77
N ASP A 237 -20.62 -5.44 21.32
CA ASP A 237 -21.29 -6.65 21.76
C ASP A 237 -20.88 -6.99 23.18
N ARG A 238 -21.74 -7.67 23.94
CA ARG A 238 -21.49 -8.03 25.33
C ARG A 238 -21.90 -9.46 25.63
N ASP A 239 -20.93 -10.23 26.09
CA ASP A 239 -21.21 -11.51 26.73
C ASP A 239 -21.54 -11.30 28.20
N LYS A 240 -22.83 -11.51 28.54
CA LYS A 240 -23.33 -11.32 29.91
C LYS A 240 -22.90 -12.41 30.87
N LEU A 241 -22.60 -13.61 30.37
CA LEU A 241 -22.19 -14.75 31.19
C LEU A 241 -20.71 -14.64 31.56
N ALA A 242 -19.86 -14.28 30.59
CA ALA A 242 -18.43 -14.10 30.80
C ALA A 242 -18.06 -12.70 31.32
N GLN A 243 -19.04 -11.76 31.42
CA GLN A 243 -18.82 -10.34 31.77
C GLN A 243 -17.75 -9.67 30.90
N LYS A 244 -17.78 -9.99 29.61
CA LYS A 244 -16.85 -9.48 28.60
C LYS A 244 -17.57 -8.57 27.62
N ASN A 245 -16.88 -7.50 27.23
CA ASN A 245 -17.34 -6.57 26.21
C ASN A 245 -16.45 -6.71 24.97
N TYR A 246 -17.06 -6.66 23.80
CA TYR A 246 -16.37 -6.75 22.51
C TYR A 246 -16.63 -5.47 21.73
N ILE A 247 -15.58 -4.92 21.15
CA ILE A 247 -15.67 -3.89 20.12
C ILE A 247 -15.20 -4.52 18.82
N ILE A 248 -16.07 -4.56 17.81
CA ILE A 248 -15.85 -5.24 16.55
C ILE A 248 -15.90 -4.21 15.43
N GLY A 249 -14.79 -4.00 14.75
CA GLY A 249 -14.76 -3.17 13.56
C GLY A 249 -14.70 -4.01 12.29
N SER A 250 -15.45 -3.64 11.26
CA SER A 250 -15.41 -4.32 9.96
C SER A 250 -15.61 -3.38 8.78
N LYS A 251 -15.01 -3.72 7.63
CA LYS A 251 -15.11 -2.96 6.39
C LYS A 251 -15.14 -3.90 5.19
N LEU A 252 -15.96 -3.58 4.17
CA LEU A 252 -15.97 -4.29 2.90
C LEU A 252 -15.53 -3.34 1.79
N PHE A 253 -14.43 -3.67 1.13
CA PHE A 253 -13.85 -2.83 0.09
C PHE A 253 -13.07 -3.66 -0.92
N ALA A 254 -12.77 -3.04 -2.04
CA ALA A 254 -11.87 -3.57 -3.05
C ALA A 254 -11.05 -2.42 -3.63
N PRO A 255 -9.77 -2.29 -3.27
CA PRO A 255 -8.87 -1.37 -3.94
C PRO A 255 -8.42 -1.97 -5.26
N TYR A 256 -8.19 -1.15 -6.25
CA TYR A 256 -7.63 -1.58 -7.53
C TYR A 256 -6.97 -0.43 -8.28
N VAL A 257 -5.98 -0.76 -9.11
CA VAL A 257 -5.38 0.17 -10.05
C VAL A 257 -6.34 0.35 -11.22
N TYR A 258 -6.93 1.55 -11.32
CA TYR A 258 -7.89 1.88 -12.36
C TYR A 258 -7.20 2.19 -13.69
N ASP A 259 -6.17 3.06 -13.65
CA ASP A 259 -5.41 3.46 -14.82
C ASP A 259 -3.91 3.24 -14.57
N LYS A 260 -3.36 2.26 -15.28
CA LYS A 260 -1.97 1.86 -15.14
C LYS A 260 -0.99 2.85 -15.76
N SER A 261 -1.43 3.65 -16.73
CA SER A 261 -0.61 4.70 -17.36
C SER A 261 -0.28 5.86 -16.43
N LYS A 262 -1.05 6.00 -15.35
CA LYS A 262 -0.93 7.06 -14.32
C LYS A 262 -0.19 6.63 -13.06
N LEU A 263 0.43 5.45 -13.10
CA LEU A 263 1.14 4.87 -11.96
C LEU A 263 2.54 4.44 -12.37
N ILE A 264 3.56 5.03 -11.75
CA ILE A 264 4.96 4.60 -11.92
C ILE A 264 5.44 3.94 -10.63
N LYS A 265 6.04 2.76 -10.75
CA LYS A 265 6.73 2.07 -9.67
C LYS A 265 8.22 2.37 -9.72
N LEU A 266 8.79 2.78 -8.60
CA LEU A 266 10.21 3.02 -8.41
C LEU A 266 10.77 1.91 -7.53
N SER A 267 11.81 1.23 -8.04
CA SER A 267 12.55 0.21 -7.31
C SER A 267 13.92 0.75 -6.92
N PHE A 268 14.40 0.40 -5.75
CA PHE A 268 15.73 0.80 -5.28
C PHE A 268 16.75 -0.29 -5.62
N SER A 269 17.92 0.09 -6.13
CA SER A 269 19.02 -0.82 -6.49
C SER A 269 20.33 -0.42 -5.82
#